data_70ae81bffeed85bd3a1ef97f748a12e1
#
_entry.id   70ae81bffeed85bd3a1ef97f748a12e1
#
_cell.length_a   1.000
_cell.length_b   1.000
_cell.length_c   1.000
_cell.angle_alpha   90.00
_cell.angle_beta   90.00
_cell.angle_gamma   90.00
#
_symmetry.space_group_name_H-M   'P 1'
#
loop_
_entity.id
_entity.type
_entity.pdbx_description
1 polymer ?
#
loop_
_entity_poly.entity_id
_entity_poly.type
_entity_poly.pdbx_seq_one_letter_code
_entity_poly.pdbx_strand_id
1 'polypeptide(L)'
;MRQQYELGQFLRERYKDFLNSSYDRQEIYVRSTDIDRTLMSAQANLAGLYPPHGHQIFRPDLNWQPIPVHTVPLKYEKLLRFPLSNCPRYEKLLKESLNSKRIEKTVEENQDFLDMVSEKIKLKVIFNNVWKLYDTLFCEKIHNFTLPSWVTPEVIARLKYLNDLGMEVLFGLSGMQEKSRLQGGLLLKQILENVTRSINETNSTPRLKMIMYSAHDTTLIALQMALNVYSGITPPYASCYMFELYQENDGSFTLDMYFRNDTSIEPHLLALPSCSEHCALQKFIQNTKDLISDNRDEECKFASQASSSILTGVCLPKLFRM
;
A
#
# COMPACT_ATOMS: atom_id res chain seq x y z
N MET A 1 10.70 -13.02 3.77
CA MET A 1 11.58 -12.81 4.95
C MET A 1 12.94 -12.26 4.53
N ARG A 2 13.74 -12.93 3.68
CA ARG A 2 15.07 -12.45 3.26
C ARG A 2 15.03 -11.03 2.68
N GLN A 3 14.16 -10.78 1.71
CA GLN A 3 14.02 -9.45 1.09
C GLN A 3 13.61 -8.35 2.10
N GLN A 4 12.83 -8.68 3.12
CA GLN A 4 12.48 -7.72 4.18
C GLN A 4 13.65 -7.44 5.12
N TYR A 5 14.47 -8.44 5.41
CA TYR A 5 15.72 -8.25 6.14
C TYR A 5 16.71 -7.37 5.36
N GLU A 6 16.88 -7.64 4.07
CA GLU A 6 17.71 -6.84 3.15
C GLU A 6 17.20 -5.38 3.04
N LEU A 7 15.86 -5.18 3.01
CA LEU A 7 15.28 -3.85 3.10
C LEU A 7 15.62 -3.16 4.43
N GLY A 8 15.59 -3.89 5.54
CA GLY A 8 16.02 -3.38 6.85
C GLY A 8 17.47 -2.92 6.86
N GLN A 9 18.37 -3.71 6.26
CA GLN A 9 19.79 -3.34 6.11
C GLN A 9 19.97 -2.10 5.22
N PHE A 10 19.22 -2.01 4.11
CA PHE A 10 19.21 -0.82 3.26
C PHE A 10 18.76 0.43 4.05
N LEU A 11 17.67 0.34 4.80
CA LEU A 11 17.19 1.45 5.63
C LEU A 11 18.20 1.81 6.72
N ARG A 12 18.90 0.83 7.31
CA ARG A 12 19.98 1.10 8.27
C ARG A 12 21.10 1.92 7.66
N GLU A 13 21.55 1.56 6.45
CA GLU A 13 22.62 2.29 5.76
C GLU A 13 22.14 3.68 5.33
N ARG A 14 20.93 3.80 4.75
CA ARG A 14 20.37 5.07 4.31
C ARG A 14 20.21 6.08 5.44
N TYR A 15 19.82 5.63 6.63
CA TYR A 15 19.54 6.49 7.77
C TYR A 15 20.58 6.39 8.91
N LYS A 16 21.80 5.91 8.62
CA LYS A 16 22.84 5.69 9.63
C LYS A 16 23.22 6.93 10.42
N ASP A 17 23.22 8.11 9.77
CA ASP A 17 23.56 9.38 10.37
C ASP A 17 22.35 10.08 11.03
N PHE A 18 21.16 9.55 10.82
CA PHE A 18 19.90 10.08 11.34
C PHE A 18 19.33 9.26 12.51
N LEU A 19 19.32 7.94 12.38
CA LEU A 19 18.84 7.02 13.42
C LEU A 19 20.00 6.51 14.27
N ASN A 20 19.78 6.40 15.59
CA ASN A 20 20.73 5.73 16.45
C ASN A 20 20.96 4.28 15.96
N SER A 21 22.19 3.81 16.06
CA SER A 21 22.52 2.41 15.75
C SER A 21 21.85 1.42 16.72
N SER A 22 21.69 1.82 17.99
CA SER A 22 20.90 1.10 18.99
C SER A 22 19.42 1.42 18.85
N TYR A 23 18.58 0.40 18.97
CA TYR A 23 17.13 0.62 19.03
C TYR A 23 16.76 1.51 20.22
N ASP A 24 16.05 2.59 19.94
CA ASP A 24 15.40 3.43 20.94
C ASP A 24 13.89 3.52 20.61
N ARG A 25 13.07 3.11 21.59
CA ARG A 25 11.60 3.14 21.50
C ARG A 25 11.03 4.54 21.27
N GLN A 26 11.81 5.59 21.51
CA GLN A 26 11.40 6.98 21.33
C GLN A 26 11.73 7.48 19.93
N GLU A 27 12.69 6.87 19.21
CA GLU A 27 13.08 7.27 17.86
C GLU A 27 12.24 6.63 16.75
N ILE A 28 11.71 5.43 16.99
CA ILE A 28 10.95 4.71 15.97
C ILE A 28 9.63 4.18 16.51
N TYR A 29 8.57 4.37 15.71
CA TYR A 29 7.27 3.73 15.90
C TYR A 29 6.97 2.80 14.74
N VAL A 30 6.62 1.54 15.03
CA VAL A 30 6.34 0.52 14.02
C VAL A 30 4.91 0.04 14.15
N ARG A 31 4.15 0.09 13.08
CA ARG A 31 2.78 -0.41 12.99
C ARG A 31 2.60 -1.36 11.80
N SER A 32 1.92 -2.47 12.01
CA SER A 32 1.55 -3.44 10.99
C SER A 32 0.04 -3.59 10.93
N THR A 33 -0.48 -4.05 9.80
CA THR A 33 -1.80 -4.70 9.81
C THR A 33 -1.74 -5.95 10.69
N ASP A 34 -2.85 -6.30 11.32
CA ASP A 34 -2.97 -7.48 12.21
C ASP A 34 -3.14 -8.77 11.36
N ILE A 35 -2.11 -9.06 10.56
CA ILE A 35 -2.01 -10.23 9.66
C ILE A 35 -0.61 -10.81 9.80
N ASP A 36 -0.49 -12.11 10.01
CA ASP A 36 0.78 -12.80 10.31
C ASP A 36 1.90 -12.43 9.33
N ARG A 37 1.62 -12.48 8.01
CA ARG A 37 2.64 -12.18 6.99
C ARG A 37 3.19 -10.76 7.09
N THR A 38 2.39 -9.76 7.46
CA THR A 38 2.83 -8.37 7.59
C THR A 38 3.56 -8.14 8.90
N LEU A 39 3.13 -8.77 9.99
CA LEU A 39 3.84 -8.79 11.26
C LEU A 39 5.22 -9.43 11.14
N MET A 40 5.28 -10.61 10.50
CA MET A 40 6.56 -11.29 10.23
C MET A 40 7.47 -10.49 9.29
N SER A 41 6.90 -9.77 8.32
CA SER A 41 7.65 -8.85 7.45
C SER A 41 8.26 -7.70 8.23
N ALA A 42 7.50 -7.07 9.14
CA ALA A 42 8.00 -6.03 10.02
C ALA A 42 9.14 -6.54 10.91
N GLN A 43 8.99 -7.72 11.52
CA GLN A 43 10.03 -8.32 12.37
C GLN A 43 11.31 -8.64 11.59
N ALA A 44 11.18 -9.16 10.36
CA ALA A 44 12.33 -9.43 9.51
C ALA A 44 13.06 -8.13 9.08
N ASN A 45 12.29 -7.08 8.78
CA ASN A 45 12.85 -5.76 8.47
C ASN A 45 13.60 -5.19 9.67
N LEU A 46 13.00 -5.20 10.85
CA LEU A 46 13.59 -4.71 12.09
C LEU A 46 14.87 -5.47 12.48
N ALA A 47 14.95 -6.77 12.20
CA ALA A 47 16.17 -7.53 12.39
C ALA A 47 17.35 -7.03 11.53
N GLY A 48 17.05 -6.54 10.31
CA GLY A 48 18.04 -5.90 9.44
C GLY A 48 18.35 -4.46 9.82
N LEU A 49 17.34 -3.70 10.26
CA LEU A 49 17.46 -2.29 10.63
C LEU A 49 18.18 -2.08 11.98
N TYR A 50 17.90 -2.92 12.96
CA TYR A 50 18.44 -2.85 14.32
C TYR A 50 19.03 -4.19 14.78
N PRO A 51 20.14 -4.68 14.19
CA PRO A 51 20.87 -5.80 14.75
C PRO A 51 21.36 -5.40 16.17
N PRO A 52 21.18 -6.26 17.18
CA PRO A 52 21.56 -5.91 18.55
C PRO A 52 23.07 -5.76 18.68
N HIS A 53 23.51 -4.77 19.47
CA HIS A 53 24.91 -4.58 19.83
C HIS A 53 25.05 -4.04 21.26
N GLY A 54 26.24 -4.24 21.86
CA GLY A 54 26.53 -3.81 23.23
C GLY A 54 25.53 -4.36 24.24
N HIS A 55 24.92 -3.50 25.04
CA HIS A 55 23.97 -3.87 26.09
C HIS A 55 22.62 -4.44 25.57
N GLN A 56 22.34 -4.32 24.28
CA GLN A 56 21.12 -4.88 23.64
C GLN A 56 21.29 -6.36 23.28
N ILE A 57 22.49 -6.91 23.37
CA ILE A 57 22.74 -8.35 23.18
C ILE A 57 22.30 -9.08 24.45
N PHE A 58 21.06 -9.58 24.46
CA PHE A 58 20.56 -10.36 25.60
C PHE A 58 20.98 -11.85 25.54
N ARG A 59 21.42 -12.31 24.35
CA ARG A 59 21.92 -13.65 24.11
C ARG A 59 23.03 -13.64 23.04
N PRO A 60 24.26 -14.04 23.33
CA PRO A 60 25.42 -13.88 22.43
C PRO A 60 25.32 -14.61 21.10
N ASP A 61 24.60 -15.73 21.05
CA ASP A 61 24.41 -16.57 19.87
C ASP A 61 23.16 -16.20 19.05
N LEU A 62 22.45 -15.12 19.41
CA LEU A 62 21.24 -14.67 18.76
C LEU A 62 21.37 -13.23 18.25
N ASN A 63 21.57 -13.08 16.95
CA ASN A 63 21.63 -11.76 16.30
C ASN A 63 20.23 -11.19 16.05
N TRP A 64 19.44 -11.07 17.10
CA TRP A 64 18.07 -10.53 17.07
C TRP A 64 17.71 -9.92 18.43
N GLN A 65 16.85 -8.92 18.42
CA GLN A 65 16.24 -8.35 19.61
C GLN A 65 14.75 -8.12 19.41
N PRO A 66 13.91 -8.22 20.46
CA PRO A 66 12.48 -7.94 20.35
C PRO A 66 12.23 -6.44 20.21
N ILE A 67 11.61 -6.03 19.12
CA ILE A 67 11.17 -4.65 18.89
C ILE A 67 9.65 -4.66 18.76
N PRO A 68 8.91 -3.80 19.50
CA PRO A 68 7.46 -3.77 19.44
C PRO A 68 6.93 -3.43 18.04
N VAL A 69 5.99 -4.24 17.55
CA VAL A 69 5.19 -3.96 16.35
C VAL A 69 3.73 -3.82 16.78
N HIS A 70 3.19 -2.63 16.62
CA HIS A 70 1.82 -2.31 17.03
C HIS A 70 0.82 -2.70 15.94
N THR A 71 -0.39 -3.11 16.35
CA THR A 71 -1.49 -3.43 15.44
C THR A 71 -2.79 -2.79 15.88
N VAL A 72 -3.73 -2.77 14.95
CA VAL A 72 -5.14 -2.48 15.23
C VAL A 72 -5.94 -3.68 14.73
N PRO A 73 -6.93 -4.19 15.51
CA PRO A 73 -7.76 -5.30 15.04
C PRO A 73 -8.35 -5.04 13.66
N LEU A 74 -8.31 -6.03 12.76
CA LEU A 74 -8.64 -5.88 11.33
C LEU A 74 -10.00 -5.19 11.07
N LYS A 75 -10.99 -5.39 11.95
CA LYS A 75 -12.31 -4.75 11.83
C LYS A 75 -12.28 -3.22 12.02
N TYR A 76 -11.24 -2.69 12.65
CA TYR A 76 -11.04 -1.27 12.91
C TYR A 76 -9.89 -0.68 12.08
N GLU A 77 -9.20 -1.51 11.28
CA GLU A 77 -8.09 -1.05 10.45
C GLU A 77 -8.61 -0.22 9.27
N LYS A 78 -8.43 1.09 9.35
CA LYS A 78 -8.84 2.06 8.32
C LYS A 78 -7.65 2.72 7.62
N LEU A 79 -6.40 2.36 8.02
CA LEU A 79 -5.22 3.07 7.57
C LEU A 79 -4.31 2.25 6.63
N LEU A 80 -4.18 0.94 6.87
CA LEU A 80 -3.17 0.12 6.20
C LEU A 80 -3.73 -1.02 5.35
N ARG A 81 -5.07 -1.23 5.33
CA ARG A 81 -5.68 -2.33 4.59
C ARG A 81 -6.72 -1.82 3.59
N PHE A 82 -6.32 -1.74 2.34
CA PHE A 82 -7.19 -1.27 1.25
C PHE A 82 -7.58 -2.40 0.28
N PRO A 83 -8.73 -2.28 -0.42
CA PRO A 83 -9.72 -1.21 -0.26
C PRO A 83 -10.51 -1.32 1.04
N LEU A 84 -10.88 -0.16 1.60
CA LEU A 84 -11.77 -0.08 2.74
C LEU A 84 -13.21 -0.37 2.31
N SER A 85 -13.89 -1.21 3.10
CA SER A 85 -15.30 -1.55 2.93
C SER A 85 -16.24 -0.52 3.60
N ASN A 86 -17.54 -0.81 3.56
CA ASN A 86 -18.59 -0.03 4.21
C ASN A 86 -18.63 1.45 3.75
N CYS A 87 -18.56 1.67 2.44
CA CYS A 87 -18.67 2.97 1.82
C CYS A 87 -19.55 2.89 0.56
N PRO A 88 -20.87 3.10 0.65
CA PRO A 88 -21.77 3.04 -0.49
C PRO A 88 -21.34 3.94 -1.66
N ARG A 89 -20.76 5.09 -1.37
CA ARG A 89 -20.25 5.99 -2.40
C ARG A 89 -19.08 5.37 -3.18
N TYR A 90 -18.11 4.78 -2.47
CA TYR A 90 -16.99 4.07 -3.12
C TYR A 90 -17.49 2.86 -3.92
N GLU A 91 -18.43 2.09 -3.39
CA GLU A 91 -19.02 0.93 -4.08
C GLU A 91 -19.72 1.34 -5.39
N LYS A 92 -20.41 2.49 -5.40
CA LYS A 92 -20.99 3.06 -6.61
C LYS A 92 -19.92 3.42 -7.64
N LEU A 93 -18.87 4.12 -7.25
CA LEU A 93 -17.75 4.49 -8.12
C LEU A 93 -17.01 3.25 -8.68
N LEU A 94 -16.87 2.22 -7.85
CA LEU A 94 -16.30 0.94 -8.26
C LEU A 94 -17.17 0.27 -9.33
N LYS A 95 -18.48 0.25 -9.13
CA LYS A 95 -19.42 -0.28 -10.13
C LYS A 95 -19.39 0.50 -11.43
N GLU A 96 -19.30 1.83 -11.38
CA GLU A 96 -19.15 2.68 -12.57
C GLU A 96 -17.85 2.36 -13.33
N SER A 97 -16.75 2.11 -12.61
CA SER A 97 -15.49 1.71 -13.24
C SER A 97 -15.57 0.33 -13.90
N LEU A 98 -16.21 -0.63 -13.25
CA LEU A 98 -16.42 -1.99 -13.78
C LEU A 98 -17.30 -1.98 -15.05
N ASN A 99 -18.29 -1.09 -15.10
CA ASN A 99 -19.21 -0.94 -16.25
C ASN A 99 -18.69 0.08 -17.29
N SER A 100 -17.45 0.49 -17.19
CA SER A 100 -16.87 1.37 -18.22
C SER A 100 -16.62 0.60 -19.52
N LYS A 101 -16.83 1.25 -20.67
CA LYS A 101 -16.60 0.65 -22.01
C LYS A 101 -15.23 0.01 -22.16
N ARG A 102 -14.19 0.59 -21.50
CA ARG A 102 -12.82 0.03 -21.51
C ARG A 102 -12.80 -1.35 -20.83
N ILE A 103 -13.42 -1.47 -19.66
CA ILE A 103 -13.42 -2.72 -18.90
C ILE A 103 -14.33 -3.75 -19.55
N GLU A 104 -15.54 -3.37 -19.99
CA GLU A 104 -16.46 -4.26 -20.70
C GLU A 104 -15.79 -4.87 -21.94
N LYS A 105 -15.17 -4.05 -22.78
CA LYS A 105 -14.42 -4.51 -23.93
C LYS A 105 -13.26 -5.43 -23.55
N THR A 106 -12.49 -5.08 -22.52
CA THR A 106 -11.36 -5.93 -22.07
C THR A 106 -11.86 -7.28 -21.56
N VAL A 107 -12.97 -7.32 -20.82
CA VAL A 107 -13.58 -8.57 -20.36
C VAL A 107 -14.04 -9.42 -21.54
N GLU A 108 -14.71 -8.84 -22.50
CA GLU A 108 -15.17 -9.50 -23.73
C GLU A 108 -13.99 -10.11 -24.52
N GLU A 109 -12.93 -9.34 -24.75
CA GLU A 109 -11.71 -9.78 -25.46
C GLU A 109 -10.94 -10.88 -24.70
N ASN A 110 -11.20 -11.05 -23.39
CA ASN A 110 -10.55 -12.06 -22.56
C ASN A 110 -11.48 -13.18 -22.11
N GLN A 111 -12.74 -13.23 -22.57
CA GLN A 111 -13.72 -14.21 -22.09
C GLN A 111 -13.26 -15.65 -22.32
N ASP A 112 -12.81 -15.99 -23.55
CA ASP A 112 -12.30 -17.34 -23.88
C ASP A 112 -11.12 -17.76 -23.00
N PHE A 113 -10.24 -16.79 -22.67
CA PHE A 113 -9.12 -17.02 -21.77
C PHE A 113 -9.59 -17.29 -20.33
N LEU A 114 -10.55 -16.50 -19.83
CA LEU A 114 -11.13 -16.69 -18.49
C LEU A 114 -11.88 -18.02 -18.38
N ASP A 115 -12.56 -18.44 -19.44
CA ASP A 115 -13.25 -19.73 -19.49
C ASP A 115 -12.23 -20.89 -19.52
N MET A 116 -11.18 -20.77 -20.33
CA MET A 116 -10.09 -21.76 -20.36
C MET A 116 -9.45 -21.95 -19.00
N VAL A 117 -9.06 -20.88 -18.30
CA VAL A 117 -8.43 -21.00 -16.97
C VAL A 117 -9.42 -21.51 -15.93
N SER A 118 -10.71 -21.16 -16.06
CA SER A 118 -11.79 -21.69 -15.18
C SER A 118 -11.93 -23.19 -15.32
N GLU A 119 -11.88 -23.72 -16.53
CA GLU A 119 -11.91 -25.15 -16.81
C GLU A 119 -10.70 -25.88 -16.19
N LYS A 120 -9.51 -25.30 -16.36
CA LYS A 120 -8.25 -25.88 -15.85
C LYS A 120 -8.23 -26.02 -14.34
N ILE A 121 -8.74 -25.04 -13.61
CA ILE A 121 -8.75 -25.05 -12.13
C ILE A 121 -10.08 -25.54 -11.53
N LYS A 122 -11.09 -25.83 -12.37
CA LYS A 122 -12.45 -26.24 -11.97
C LYS A 122 -13.15 -25.24 -11.02
N LEU A 123 -12.83 -23.97 -11.16
CA LEU A 123 -13.44 -22.86 -10.42
C LEU A 123 -13.72 -21.71 -11.39
N LYS A 124 -14.84 -21.02 -11.19
CA LYS A 124 -15.18 -19.88 -12.06
C LYS A 124 -14.24 -18.70 -11.83
N VAL A 125 -13.43 -18.39 -12.84
CA VAL A 125 -12.58 -17.20 -12.89
C VAL A 125 -13.30 -16.14 -13.71
N ILE A 126 -13.42 -14.94 -13.15
CA ILE A 126 -13.96 -13.75 -13.78
C ILE A 126 -12.99 -12.59 -13.52
N PHE A 127 -13.14 -11.48 -14.23
CA PHE A 127 -12.29 -10.32 -14.07
C PHE A 127 -12.12 -9.89 -12.58
N ASN A 128 -13.21 -9.90 -11.80
CA ASN A 128 -13.19 -9.46 -10.41
C ASN A 128 -12.41 -10.38 -9.45
N ASN A 129 -12.13 -11.63 -9.83
CA ASN A 129 -11.43 -12.58 -8.98
C ASN A 129 -10.16 -13.16 -9.60
N VAL A 130 -9.79 -12.73 -10.82
CA VAL A 130 -8.60 -13.19 -11.55
C VAL A 130 -7.31 -13.00 -10.75
N TRP A 131 -7.26 -11.96 -9.93
CA TRP A 131 -6.14 -11.66 -9.05
C TRP A 131 -5.79 -12.82 -8.11
N LYS A 132 -6.77 -13.60 -7.65
CA LYS A 132 -6.53 -14.76 -6.77
C LYS A 132 -5.72 -15.84 -7.48
N LEU A 133 -6.05 -16.11 -8.73
CA LEU A 133 -5.32 -17.08 -9.53
C LEU A 133 -3.92 -16.55 -9.86
N TYR A 134 -3.81 -15.29 -10.27
CA TYR A 134 -2.52 -14.67 -10.54
C TYR A 134 -1.59 -14.71 -9.31
N ASP A 135 -2.09 -14.25 -8.15
CA ASP A 135 -1.31 -14.23 -6.90
C ASP A 135 -0.82 -15.63 -6.49
N THR A 136 -1.68 -16.63 -6.56
CA THR A 136 -1.33 -18.02 -6.27
C THR A 136 -0.20 -18.51 -7.18
N LEU A 137 -0.36 -18.39 -8.51
CA LEU A 137 0.64 -18.86 -9.46
C LEU A 137 1.95 -18.04 -9.39
N PHE A 138 1.85 -16.75 -9.09
CA PHE A 138 3.00 -15.89 -8.88
C PHE A 138 3.80 -16.33 -7.64
N CYS A 139 3.12 -16.60 -6.52
CA CYS A 139 3.76 -17.11 -5.31
C CYS A 139 4.43 -18.47 -5.55
N GLU A 140 3.73 -19.41 -6.20
CA GLU A 140 4.29 -20.71 -6.54
C GLU A 140 5.55 -20.57 -7.40
N LYS A 141 5.50 -19.72 -8.43
CA LYS A 141 6.64 -19.46 -9.32
C LYS A 141 7.85 -18.89 -8.56
N ILE A 142 7.66 -17.91 -7.70
CA ILE A 142 8.76 -17.29 -6.93
C ILE A 142 9.39 -18.28 -5.95
N HIS A 143 8.59 -19.22 -5.43
CA HIS A 143 9.08 -20.25 -4.52
C HIS A 143 9.60 -21.51 -5.24
N ASN A 144 9.75 -21.45 -6.57
CA ASN A 144 10.23 -22.55 -7.41
C ASN A 144 9.38 -23.82 -7.32
N PHE A 145 8.08 -23.70 -7.05
CA PHE A 145 7.16 -24.82 -7.18
C PHE A 145 6.92 -25.16 -8.66
N THR A 146 6.70 -26.43 -8.92
CA THR A 146 6.37 -26.90 -10.27
C THR A 146 4.96 -26.43 -10.62
N LEU A 147 4.86 -25.52 -11.57
CA LEU A 147 3.57 -25.05 -12.08
C LEU A 147 2.92 -26.10 -12.99
N PRO A 148 1.59 -26.17 -13.06
CA PRO A 148 0.90 -27.01 -14.03
C PRO A 148 1.33 -26.70 -15.47
N SER A 149 1.37 -27.69 -16.35
CA SER A 149 1.85 -27.56 -17.73
C SER A 149 1.10 -26.55 -18.61
N TRP A 150 -0.14 -26.22 -18.24
CA TRP A 150 -0.94 -25.21 -18.94
C TRP A 150 -0.57 -23.76 -18.55
N VAL A 151 0.21 -23.58 -17.48
CA VAL A 151 0.66 -22.26 -17.00
C VAL A 151 1.93 -21.87 -17.75
N THR A 152 1.75 -21.34 -18.96
CA THR A 152 2.85 -20.83 -19.78
C THR A 152 3.22 -19.38 -19.39
N PRO A 153 4.37 -18.85 -19.86
CA PRO A 153 4.71 -17.44 -19.67
C PRO A 153 3.62 -16.48 -20.17
N GLU A 154 2.94 -16.81 -21.29
CA GLU A 154 1.87 -16.02 -21.88
C GLU A 154 0.62 -16.00 -20.98
N VAL A 155 0.28 -17.14 -20.37
CA VAL A 155 -0.81 -17.25 -19.39
C VAL A 155 -0.52 -16.36 -18.19
N ILE A 156 0.69 -16.42 -17.64
CA ILE A 156 1.11 -15.56 -16.52
C ILE A 156 1.05 -14.08 -16.91
N ALA A 157 1.55 -13.72 -18.09
CA ALA A 157 1.53 -12.33 -18.56
C ALA A 157 0.10 -11.80 -18.72
N ARG A 158 -0.81 -12.63 -19.23
CA ARG A 158 -2.21 -12.25 -19.41
C ARG A 158 -2.95 -12.12 -18.08
N LEU A 159 -2.71 -13.04 -17.15
CA LEU A 159 -3.24 -12.94 -15.77
C LEU A 159 -2.72 -11.69 -15.07
N LYS A 160 -1.43 -11.38 -15.22
CA LYS A 160 -0.81 -10.17 -14.68
C LYS A 160 -1.48 -8.91 -15.22
N TYR A 161 -1.66 -8.82 -16.53
CA TYR A 161 -2.34 -7.68 -17.17
C TYR A 161 -3.75 -7.46 -16.60
N LEU A 162 -4.54 -8.53 -16.46
CA LEU A 162 -5.89 -8.43 -15.89
C LEU A 162 -5.86 -8.07 -14.40
N ASN A 163 -4.87 -8.56 -13.66
CA ASN A 163 -4.65 -8.17 -12.26
C ASN A 163 -4.32 -6.68 -12.13
N ASP A 164 -3.36 -6.19 -12.90
CA ASP A 164 -2.93 -4.78 -12.85
C ASP A 164 -4.09 -3.83 -13.24
N LEU A 165 -4.87 -4.21 -14.26
CA LEU A 165 -6.09 -3.50 -14.62
C LEU A 165 -7.14 -3.53 -13.49
N GLY A 166 -7.23 -4.62 -12.74
CA GLY A 166 -8.06 -4.72 -11.55
C GLY A 166 -7.68 -3.71 -10.48
N MET A 167 -6.40 -3.41 -10.30
CA MET A 167 -5.93 -2.37 -9.39
C MET A 167 -6.33 -0.96 -9.86
N GLU A 168 -6.27 -0.70 -11.17
CA GLU A 168 -6.79 0.55 -11.73
C GLU A 168 -8.31 0.69 -11.50
N VAL A 169 -9.06 -0.40 -11.60
CA VAL A 169 -10.50 -0.39 -11.29
C VAL A 169 -10.76 -0.06 -9.82
N LEU A 170 -9.99 -0.64 -8.91
CA LEU A 170 -10.17 -0.42 -7.48
C LEU A 170 -9.87 1.02 -7.07
N PHE A 171 -8.78 1.60 -7.52
CA PHE A 171 -8.29 2.88 -6.99
C PHE A 171 -8.28 4.03 -8.01
N GLY A 172 -8.33 3.72 -9.30
CA GLY A 172 -8.29 4.68 -10.40
C GLY A 172 -9.57 4.71 -11.24
N LEU A 173 -9.43 4.99 -12.55
CA LEU A 173 -10.51 5.09 -13.54
C LEU A 173 -11.61 6.10 -13.14
N SER A 174 -12.89 5.71 -13.34
CA SER A 174 -14.02 6.61 -13.03
C SER A 174 -13.99 7.10 -11.59
N GLY A 175 -14.06 8.41 -11.40
CA GLY A 175 -14.04 9.02 -10.07
C GLY A 175 -12.74 8.84 -9.31
N MET A 176 -11.58 8.79 -10.00
CA MET A 176 -10.27 8.54 -9.38
C MET A 176 -9.98 9.45 -8.18
N GLN A 177 -10.18 10.75 -8.30
CA GLN A 177 -9.95 11.71 -7.22
C GLN A 177 -10.79 11.40 -5.98
N GLU A 178 -12.08 11.09 -6.17
CA GLU A 178 -12.99 10.77 -5.08
C GLU A 178 -12.69 9.39 -4.48
N LYS A 179 -12.39 8.38 -5.31
CA LYS A 179 -11.90 7.08 -4.82
C LYS A 179 -10.62 7.24 -4.01
N SER A 180 -9.66 8.02 -4.51
CA SER A 180 -8.41 8.31 -3.81
C SER A 180 -8.67 8.92 -2.44
N ARG A 181 -9.57 9.91 -2.35
CA ARG A 181 -9.95 10.55 -1.10
C ARG A 181 -10.60 9.57 -0.11
N LEU A 182 -11.47 8.69 -0.59
CA LEU A 182 -12.18 7.71 0.24
C LEU A 182 -11.32 6.50 0.63
N GLN A 183 -10.17 6.30 0.03
CA GLN A 183 -9.26 5.16 0.21
C GLN A 183 -7.86 5.65 0.63
N GLY A 184 -6.90 5.75 -0.28
CA GLY A 184 -5.50 6.09 -0.01
C GLY A 184 -5.28 7.46 0.64
N GLY A 185 -6.21 8.39 0.45
CA GLY A 185 -6.18 9.72 1.07
C GLY A 185 -6.19 9.71 2.59
N LEU A 186 -6.74 8.64 3.24
CA LEU A 186 -6.67 8.50 4.69
C LEU A 186 -5.24 8.26 5.18
N LEU A 187 -4.49 7.42 4.47
CA LEU A 187 -3.08 7.19 4.80
C LEU A 187 -2.26 8.44 4.51
N LEU A 188 -2.51 9.13 3.40
CA LEU A 188 -1.88 10.40 3.08
C LEU A 188 -2.13 11.44 4.17
N LYS A 189 -3.38 11.57 4.65
CA LYS A 189 -3.73 12.45 5.78
C LYS A 189 -2.89 12.14 7.01
N GLN A 190 -2.80 10.87 7.39
CA GLN A 190 -2.02 10.45 8.55
C GLN A 190 -0.53 10.75 8.40
N ILE A 191 0.03 10.57 7.19
CA ILE A 191 1.42 10.93 6.90
C ILE A 191 1.64 12.43 7.10
N LEU A 192 0.78 13.27 6.54
CA LEU A 192 0.89 14.72 6.66
C LEU A 192 0.65 15.23 8.09
N GLU A 193 -0.24 14.60 8.84
CA GLU A 193 -0.43 14.88 10.27
C GLU A 193 0.83 14.54 11.08
N ASN A 194 1.50 13.41 10.79
CA ASN A 194 2.74 13.04 11.43
C ASN A 194 3.87 14.03 11.09
N VAL A 195 4.00 14.42 9.82
CA VAL A 195 4.97 15.41 9.34
C VAL A 195 4.74 16.77 10.04
N THR A 196 3.50 17.25 10.07
CA THR A 196 3.17 18.53 10.71
C THR A 196 3.43 18.50 12.22
N ARG A 197 3.13 17.37 12.88
CA ARG A 197 3.41 17.18 14.30
C ARG A 197 4.91 17.25 14.59
N SER A 198 5.74 16.58 13.79
CA SER A 198 7.20 16.59 13.99
C SER A 198 7.81 17.98 13.90
N ILE A 199 7.27 18.86 13.06
CA ILE A 199 7.69 20.26 12.94
C ILE A 199 7.29 21.06 14.19
N ASN A 200 6.09 20.88 14.70
CA ASN A 200 5.57 21.63 15.84
C ASN A 200 6.23 21.23 17.17
N GLU A 201 6.71 19.99 17.26
CA GLU A 201 7.38 19.45 18.45
C GLU A 201 8.89 19.84 18.54
N THR A 202 9.44 20.56 17.58
CA THR A 202 10.86 20.97 17.55
C THR A 202 11.29 21.85 18.75
N ASN A 203 10.35 22.42 19.50
CA ASN A 203 10.64 23.19 20.72
C ASN A 203 10.83 22.30 21.98
N SER A 204 10.52 21.01 21.90
CA SER A 204 10.77 19.99 22.92
C SER A 204 11.44 18.83 22.21
N THR A 205 12.72 18.60 22.40
CA THR A 205 13.54 17.54 21.75
C THR A 205 12.70 16.48 21.01
N PRO A 206 12.51 16.60 19.69
CA PRO A 206 11.71 15.62 18.93
C PRO A 206 12.44 14.29 19.00
N ARG A 207 11.79 13.30 19.63
CA ARG A 207 12.41 11.99 19.82
C ARG A 207 12.01 11.03 18.71
N LEU A 208 10.77 11.14 18.20
CA LEU A 208 10.29 10.28 17.13
C LEU A 208 10.85 10.74 15.78
N LYS A 209 11.73 9.94 15.21
CA LYS A 209 12.42 10.21 13.94
C LYS A 209 11.85 9.41 12.78
N MET A 210 11.32 8.21 13.03
CA MET A 210 10.82 7.33 12.00
C MET A 210 9.48 6.70 12.39
N ILE A 211 8.56 6.66 11.45
CA ILE A 211 7.33 5.85 11.54
C ILE A 211 7.39 4.83 10.41
N MET A 212 7.31 3.55 10.74
CA MET A 212 7.31 2.46 9.78
C MET A 212 5.94 1.77 9.77
N TYR A 213 5.36 1.66 8.56
CA TYR A 213 4.13 0.94 8.31
C TYR A 213 4.41 -0.33 7.52
N SER A 214 4.09 -1.50 8.07
CA SER A 214 4.12 -2.78 7.37
C SER A 214 2.72 -3.17 6.91
N ALA A 215 2.52 -3.19 5.59
CA ALA A 215 1.19 -3.30 5.01
C ALA A 215 1.18 -4.17 3.73
N HIS A 216 0.42 -3.78 2.72
CA HIS A 216 0.14 -4.56 1.52
C HIS A 216 0.51 -3.78 0.25
N ASP A 217 0.65 -4.50 -0.86
CA ASP A 217 0.77 -3.91 -2.19
C ASP A 217 -0.40 -2.96 -2.50
N THR A 218 -1.63 -3.36 -2.18
CA THR A 218 -2.83 -2.52 -2.32
C THR A 218 -2.76 -1.23 -1.49
N THR A 219 -2.04 -1.22 -0.38
CA THR A 219 -1.80 -0.01 0.43
C THR A 219 -0.92 0.97 -0.33
N LEU A 220 0.17 0.47 -0.92
CA LEU A 220 1.06 1.29 -1.75
C LEU A 220 0.34 1.81 -2.99
N ILE A 221 -0.42 0.95 -3.68
CA ILE A 221 -1.20 1.33 -4.87
C ILE A 221 -2.22 2.41 -4.53
N ALA A 222 -3.00 2.25 -3.45
CA ALA A 222 -3.98 3.24 -3.03
C ALA A 222 -3.34 4.61 -2.73
N LEU A 223 -2.17 4.62 -2.09
CA LEU A 223 -1.41 5.84 -1.81
C LEU A 223 -0.84 6.46 -3.10
N GLN A 224 -0.24 5.65 -3.97
CA GLN A 224 0.32 6.11 -5.25
C GLN A 224 -0.77 6.65 -6.19
N MET A 225 -1.95 6.02 -6.23
CA MET A 225 -3.12 6.52 -6.98
C MET A 225 -3.62 7.86 -6.42
N ALA A 226 -3.67 8.00 -5.07
CA ALA A 226 -4.04 9.25 -4.44
C ALA A 226 -3.06 10.38 -4.81
N LEU A 227 -1.77 10.09 -4.89
CA LEU A 227 -0.71 11.04 -5.26
C LEU A 227 -0.55 11.21 -6.78
N ASN A 228 -1.28 10.44 -7.59
CA ASN A 228 -1.16 10.38 -9.05
C ASN A 228 0.26 10.05 -9.55
N VAL A 229 0.91 9.10 -8.88
CA VAL A 229 2.28 8.62 -9.20
C VAL A 229 2.33 7.10 -9.43
N TYR A 230 1.18 6.45 -9.59
CA TYR A 230 1.12 5.01 -9.85
C TYR A 230 1.56 4.69 -11.28
N SER A 231 2.50 3.74 -11.39
CA SER A 231 3.10 3.35 -12.67
C SER A 231 2.25 2.37 -13.52
N GLY A 232 1.12 1.90 -12.99
CA GLY A 232 0.31 0.84 -13.63
C GLY A 232 0.81 -0.58 -13.34
N ILE A 233 1.82 -0.74 -12.50
CA ILE A 233 2.43 -2.03 -12.17
C ILE A 233 2.26 -2.31 -10.69
N THR A 234 1.74 -3.51 -10.34
CA THR A 234 1.65 -3.96 -8.95
C THR A 234 3.05 -4.00 -8.32
N PRO A 235 3.24 -3.35 -7.16
CA PRO A 235 4.52 -3.34 -6.45
C PRO A 235 5.03 -4.76 -6.16
N PRO A 236 6.30 -5.08 -6.44
CA PRO A 236 6.89 -6.36 -6.06
C PRO A 236 7.07 -6.48 -4.54
N TYR A 237 7.41 -7.69 -4.07
CA TYR A 237 7.68 -7.92 -2.66
C TYR A 237 8.82 -7.02 -2.13
N ALA A 238 8.70 -6.62 -0.87
CA ALA A 238 9.61 -5.71 -0.18
C ALA A 238 9.76 -4.32 -0.83
N SER A 239 8.78 -3.92 -1.65
CA SER A 239 8.69 -2.52 -2.08
C SER A 239 8.49 -1.60 -0.88
N CYS A 240 9.16 -0.44 -0.92
CA CYS A 240 9.12 0.55 0.14
C CYS A 240 8.85 1.95 -0.44
N TYR A 241 7.88 2.63 0.15
CA TYR A 241 7.60 4.03 -0.12
C TYR A 241 8.13 4.86 1.06
N MET A 242 8.98 5.85 0.80
CA MET A 242 9.61 6.66 1.82
C MET A 242 9.20 8.12 1.64
N PHE A 243 8.82 8.76 2.74
CA PHE A 243 8.59 10.20 2.82
C PHE A 243 9.67 10.77 3.74
N GLU A 244 10.48 11.68 3.23
CA GLU A 244 11.60 12.28 3.93
C GLU A 244 11.37 13.79 4.06
N LEU A 245 11.28 14.25 5.32
CA LEU A 245 11.12 15.66 5.66
C LEU A 245 12.49 16.28 5.90
N TYR A 246 12.78 17.37 5.18
CA TYR A 246 13.99 18.14 5.35
C TYR A 246 13.68 19.54 5.84
N GLN A 247 14.55 20.08 6.69
CA GLN A 247 14.56 21.50 7.03
C GLN A 247 15.65 22.19 6.21
N GLU A 248 15.25 23.20 5.45
CA GLU A 248 16.14 24.00 4.62
C GLU A 248 16.91 25.03 5.45
N ASN A 249 17.98 25.61 4.86
CA ASN A 249 18.82 26.62 5.52
C ASN A 249 18.06 27.90 5.89
N ASP A 250 16.99 28.22 5.18
CA ASP A 250 16.11 29.37 5.46
C ASP A 250 15.03 29.07 6.51
N GLY A 251 15.02 27.86 7.07
CA GLY A 251 14.05 27.39 8.05
C GLY A 251 12.75 26.86 7.45
N SER A 252 12.59 26.88 6.13
CA SER A 252 11.47 26.24 5.45
C SER A 252 11.61 24.71 5.47
N PHE A 253 10.56 24.00 5.05
CA PHE A 253 10.56 22.53 4.99
C PHE A 253 10.21 22.04 3.59
N THR A 254 10.89 20.95 3.19
CA THR A 254 10.60 20.20 1.97
C THR A 254 10.23 18.75 2.31
N LEU A 255 9.42 18.14 1.46
CA LEU A 255 9.00 16.74 1.59
C LEU A 255 9.32 15.99 0.31
N ASP A 256 10.22 15.03 0.42
CA ASP A 256 10.61 14.14 -0.66
C ASP A 256 9.88 12.80 -0.58
N MET A 257 9.61 12.24 -1.75
CA MET A 257 9.00 10.92 -1.87
C MET A 257 9.93 9.99 -2.65
N TYR A 258 10.29 8.86 -2.08
CA TYR A 258 11.09 7.84 -2.75
C TYR A 258 10.32 6.52 -2.83
N PHE A 259 10.49 5.83 -3.93
CA PHE A 259 9.95 4.50 -4.13
C PHE A 259 11.05 3.49 -4.47
N ARG A 260 11.21 2.50 -3.61
CA ARG A 260 12.11 1.37 -3.80
C ARG A 260 11.31 0.13 -4.17
N ASN A 261 11.37 -0.27 -5.43
CA ASN A 261 10.73 -1.46 -5.99
C ASN A 261 11.72 -2.41 -6.68
N ASP A 262 12.98 -2.04 -6.70
CA ASP A 262 14.08 -2.85 -7.21
C ASP A 262 15.26 -2.75 -6.24
N THR A 263 15.88 -3.88 -5.90
CA THR A 263 17.00 -3.94 -4.95
C THR A 263 18.34 -3.65 -5.61
N SER A 264 18.41 -3.67 -6.93
CA SER A 264 19.63 -3.48 -7.73
C SER A 264 19.93 -2.00 -8.06
N ILE A 265 18.97 -1.10 -7.81
CA ILE A 265 19.08 0.32 -8.11
C ILE A 265 18.72 1.16 -6.90
N GLU A 266 19.15 2.43 -6.92
CA GLU A 266 18.72 3.42 -5.93
C GLU A 266 17.21 3.66 -6.01
N PRO A 267 16.54 4.00 -4.89
CA PRO A 267 15.14 4.36 -4.89
C PRO A 267 14.83 5.51 -5.85
N HIS A 268 13.74 5.35 -6.59
CA HIS A 268 13.27 6.42 -7.48
C HIS A 268 12.76 7.59 -6.67
N LEU A 269 13.27 8.79 -6.94
CA LEU A 269 12.65 10.02 -6.46
C LEU A 269 11.35 10.24 -7.25
N LEU A 270 10.25 10.44 -6.54
CA LEU A 270 8.93 10.69 -7.11
C LEU A 270 8.51 12.13 -6.84
N ALA A 271 7.98 12.79 -7.86
CA ALA A 271 7.43 14.13 -7.72
C ALA A 271 5.92 14.12 -7.92
N LEU A 272 5.19 14.91 -7.16
CA LEU A 272 3.79 15.22 -7.48
C LEU A 272 3.73 15.91 -8.84
N PRO A 273 2.69 15.67 -9.68
CA PRO A 273 2.55 16.30 -10.99
C PRO A 273 2.62 17.84 -10.96
N SER A 274 2.30 18.43 -9.83
CA SER A 274 2.26 19.89 -9.60
C SER A 274 3.44 20.43 -8.79
N CYS A 275 4.44 19.59 -8.46
CA CYS A 275 5.59 19.96 -7.67
C CYS A 275 6.87 19.39 -8.30
N SER A 276 7.98 20.16 -8.18
CA SER A 276 9.31 19.67 -8.52
C SER A 276 9.81 18.65 -7.48
N GLU A 277 10.93 18.01 -7.77
CA GLU A 277 11.78 17.38 -6.75
C GLU A 277 12.02 18.37 -5.61
N HIS A 278 12.14 17.86 -4.37
CA HIS A 278 12.23 18.69 -3.15
C HIS A 278 11.02 19.63 -3.03
N CYS A 279 9.84 19.04 -2.93
CA CYS A 279 8.61 19.81 -2.90
C CYS A 279 8.47 20.57 -1.57
N ALA A 280 8.33 21.90 -1.63
CA ALA A 280 8.02 22.70 -0.45
C ALA A 280 6.79 22.13 0.26
N LEU A 281 6.89 21.86 1.56
CA LEU A 281 5.84 21.17 2.33
C LEU A 281 4.48 21.86 2.24
N GLN A 282 4.45 23.20 2.30
CA GLN A 282 3.20 23.95 2.17
C GLN A 282 2.55 23.73 0.81
N LYS A 283 3.35 23.68 -0.25
CA LYS A 283 2.88 23.39 -1.61
C LYS A 283 2.40 21.94 -1.72
N PHE A 284 3.12 20.99 -1.10
CA PHE A 284 2.70 19.60 -1.02
C PHE A 284 1.32 19.45 -0.37
N ILE A 285 1.12 20.06 0.83
CA ILE A 285 -0.15 20.07 1.55
C ILE A 285 -1.26 20.71 0.71
N GLN A 286 -0.98 21.85 0.08
CA GLN A 286 -1.97 22.52 -0.75
C GLN A 286 -2.40 21.69 -1.97
N ASN A 287 -1.46 21.02 -2.62
CA ASN A 287 -1.72 20.20 -3.81
C ASN A 287 -2.45 18.89 -3.49
N THR A 288 -2.36 18.44 -2.25
CA THR A 288 -2.98 17.16 -1.81
C THR A 288 -4.25 17.35 -1.00
N LYS A 289 -4.65 18.59 -0.67
CA LYS A 289 -5.81 18.86 0.19
C LYS A 289 -7.11 18.22 -0.29
N ASP A 290 -7.35 18.23 -1.61
CA ASP A 290 -8.57 17.69 -2.20
C ASP A 290 -8.59 16.14 -2.26
N LEU A 291 -7.44 15.52 -1.95
CA LEU A 291 -7.26 14.06 -1.89
C LEU A 291 -7.45 13.51 -0.46
N ILE A 292 -7.68 14.40 0.51
CA ILE A 292 -7.82 14.07 1.93
C ILE A 292 -9.29 14.24 2.33
N SER A 293 -9.85 13.21 2.98
CA SER A 293 -11.19 13.28 3.58
C SER A 293 -11.10 13.79 5.01
N ASP A 294 -11.89 14.79 5.35
CA ASP A 294 -12.03 15.22 6.74
C ASP A 294 -12.94 14.28 7.54
N ASN A 295 -13.97 13.75 6.90
CA ASN A 295 -14.90 12.79 7.49
C ASN A 295 -15.37 11.77 6.45
N ARG A 296 -14.57 10.72 6.25
CA ARG A 296 -14.90 9.65 5.31
C ARG A 296 -16.27 9.01 5.57
N ASP A 297 -16.63 8.83 6.83
CA ASP A 297 -17.88 8.14 7.18
C ASP A 297 -19.10 8.95 6.73
N GLU A 298 -19.02 10.27 6.73
CA GLU A 298 -20.06 11.16 6.17
C GLU A 298 -20.03 11.17 4.63
N GLU A 299 -18.85 11.31 4.04
CA GLU A 299 -18.69 11.29 2.57
C GLU A 299 -19.18 9.97 1.96
N CYS A 300 -19.04 8.87 2.67
CA CYS A 300 -19.53 7.56 2.26
C CYS A 300 -21.07 7.46 2.22
N LYS A 301 -21.82 8.33 2.95
CA LYS A 301 -23.27 8.30 3.03
C LYS A 301 -23.98 9.00 1.84
N PHE A 302 -23.32 9.88 1.14
CA PHE A 302 -23.93 10.71 0.09
C PHE A 302 -24.59 9.97 -1.09
N ALA A 303 -24.46 8.65 -1.18
CA ALA A 303 -25.10 7.85 -2.22
C ALA A 303 -26.55 7.43 -1.90
N SER A 304 -27.03 7.60 -0.66
CA SER A 304 -28.32 7.05 -0.22
C SER A 304 -29.54 7.95 -0.45
N GLN A 305 -29.35 9.22 -0.83
CA GLN A 305 -30.47 10.16 -0.98
C GLN A 305 -31.10 10.20 -2.41
N ALA A 306 -30.55 9.50 -3.38
CA ALA A 306 -31.07 9.50 -4.77
C ALA A 306 -31.82 8.24 -5.19
N SER A 307 -32.07 7.27 -4.31
CA SER A 307 -32.72 5.99 -4.68
C SER A 307 -33.55 5.40 -3.54
N SER A 308 -34.54 6.16 -3.05
CA SER A 308 -35.66 5.55 -2.32
C SER A 308 -36.81 5.25 -3.26
N SER A 309 -36.61 4.38 -4.22
CA SER A 309 -37.68 3.62 -4.89
C SER A 309 -37.06 2.42 -5.60
N ILE A 310 -37.45 1.24 -5.12
CA ILE A 310 -37.28 -0.08 -5.72
C ILE A 310 -35.83 -0.61 -5.76
N LEU A 311 -35.53 -1.55 -4.86
CA LEU A 311 -35.01 -2.84 -5.31
C LEU A 311 -34.88 -3.85 -4.18
N THR A 312 -35.67 -4.87 -4.30
CA THR A 312 -35.54 -6.20 -3.73
C THR A 312 -34.16 -6.81 -4.02
N GLY A 313 -33.55 -7.30 -2.97
CA GLY A 313 -32.65 -8.44 -2.87
C GLY A 313 -31.68 -8.74 -3.99
N VAL A 314 -30.45 -8.27 -3.87
CA VAL A 314 -29.28 -9.03 -4.34
C VAL A 314 -28.34 -9.16 -3.14
N CYS A 315 -28.38 -10.34 -2.54
CA CYS A 315 -27.45 -10.76 -1.51
C CYS A 315 -26.08 -10.95 -2.16
N LEU A 316 -25.16 -9.99 -1.96
CA LEU A 316 -23.75 -10.21 -2.28
C LEU A 316 -23.20 -11.25 -1.29
N PRO A 317 -22.63 -12.37 -1.74
CA PRO A 317 -22.05 -13.35 -0.86
C PRO A 317 -20.90 -12.73 -0.07
N LYS A 318 -20.90 -12.94 1.24
CA LYS A 318 -19.78 -12.66 2.15
C LYS A 318 -18.52 -13.39 1.66
N LEU A 319 -17.70 -12.72 0.88
CA LEU A 319 -16.41 -13.21 0.37
C LEU A 319 -15.28 -12.49 1.09
N PHE A 320 -15.12 -12.79 2.39
CA PHE A 320 -13.86 -12.61 3.09
C PHE A 320 -13.88 -13.48 4.36
N ARG A 321 -13.61 -14.77 4.17
CA ARG A 321 -13.04 -15.62 5.22
C ARG A 321 -11.96 -16.46 4.55
N MET A 322 -10.75 -16.12 4.77
CA MET A 322 -9.52 -16.80 5.18
C MET A 322 -8.38 -15.79 5.16
#